data_22bd9a6a51f26f9a17676f57cc52c149
#
_entry.id   22bd9a6a51f26f9a17676f57cc52c149
#
_cell.length_a   1.000
_cell.length_b   1.000
_cell.length_c   1.000
_cell.angle_alpha   90.00
_cell.angle_beta   90.00
_cell.angle_gamma   90.00
#
_symmetry.space_group_name_H-M   'P 1'
#
loop_
_entity.id
_entity.type
_entity.pdbx_description
1 polymer ?
#
loop_
_entity_poly.entity_id
_entity_poly.type
_entity_poly.pdbx_seq_one_letter_code
_entity_poly.pdbx_strand_id
1 'polypeptide(L)'
;MAFSNKGVVSAPAIVPSAFGLFAVVKPENAPSEDRWIRGFAQEWETTVQELKNWDDTDSTSGSVVTGGVINYYDDIKPFFIELEETRSALSFNAIDRIARLTRQLDGMTQKAIEKELWDGDVRKGESHDNKSLSDATATLVNSGTALTAQKALAQIEAAIAAQSHGGEQGVIHMTRDVAALLSTTGQVFLHDEGRDHLQTLSGTPVIIGSGYSGTGPDGATGATASATNKWIYGTGTVKLYLGDIDVVNDNLSQAYDVSGNANDMRIKAIRPAAVYFDTSIHLAARVDLSA
;
A
#
# COMPACT_ATOMS: atom_id res chain seq x y z
N MET A 1 -21.80 -48.21 -6.51
CA MET A 1 -20.95 -47.24 -5.77
C MET A 1 -21.86 -46.08 -5.35
N ALA A 2 -22.11 -45.93 -4.05
CA ALA A 2 -22.92 -44.81 -3.55
C ALA A 2 -22.05 -43.53 -3.58
N PHE A 3 -22.43 -42.61 -4.43
CA PHE A 3 -21.86 -41.27 -4.37
C PHE A 3 -22.33 -40.62 -3.07
N SER A 4 -21.41 -40.46 -2.13
CA SER A 4 -21.63 -39.68 -0.93
C SER A 4 -21.91 -38.24 -1.37
N ASN A 5 -23.16 -37.82 -1.22
CA ASN A 5 -23.57 -36.43 -1.47
C ASN A 5 -23.04 -35.56 -0.34
N LYS A 6 -21.73 -35.27 -0.37
CA LYS A 6 -21.12 -34.36 0.56
C LYS A 6 -21.66 -32.97 0.23
N GLY A 7 -22.45 -32.41 1.11
CA GLY A 7 -22.93 -31.05 0.99
C GLY A 7 -21.72 -30.11 0.84
N VAL A 8 -21.72 -29.32 -0.21
CA VAL A 8 -20.68 -28.30 -0.42
C VAL A 8 -20.95 -27.15 0.56
N VAL A 9 -20.07 -27.00 1.54
CA VAL A 9 -20.09 -25.84 2.44
C VAL A 9 -19.33 -24.71 1.75
N SER A 10 -19.95 -23.52 1.71
CA SER A 10 -19.28 -22.34 1.17
C SER A 10 -18.00 -22.03 1.97
N ALA A 11 -16.92 -21.71 1.28
CA ALA A 11 -15.70 -21.23 1.93
C ALA A 11 -16.00 -19.93 2.71
N PRO A 12 -15.36 -19.72 3.87
CA PRO A 12 -15.48 -18.46 4.59
C PRO A 12 -15.03 -17.30 3.71
N ALA A 13 -15.65 -16.13 3.89
CA ALA A 13 -15.28 -14.94 3.18
C ALA A 13 -13.84 -14.52 3.58
N ILE A 14 -13.03 -14.10 2.61
CA ILE A 14 -11.75 -13.45 2.87
C ILE A 14 -12.07 -12.02 3.30
N VAL A 15 -11.60 -11.64 4.48
CA VAL A 15 -11.82 -10.30 5.04
C VAL A 15 -10.51 -9.51 5.00
N PRO A 16 -10.52 -8.24 4.58
CA PRO A 16 -9.36 -7.37 4.65
C PRO A 16 -8.78 -7.30 6.07
N SER A 17 -7.49 -7.00 6.19
CA SER A 17 -6.85 -6.85 7.50
C SER A 17 -7.40 -5.62 8.22
N ALA A 18 -7.83 -5.78 9.48
CA ALA A 18 -8.42 -4.70 10.27
C ALA A 18 -7.50 -3.48 10.46
N PHE A 19 -6.18 -3.70 10.49
CA PHE A 19 -5.17 -2.64 10.68
C PHE A 19 -4.28 -2.45 9.44
N GLY A 20 -4.76 -2.85 8.28
CA GLY A 20 -4.06 -2.70 7.02
C GLY A 20 -4.29 -1.33 6.37
N LEU A 21 -3.90 -1.24 5.11
CA LEU A 21 -3.95 0.01 4.34
C LEU A 21 -5.33 0.69 4.38
N PHE A 22 -6.42 -0.05 4.24
CA PHE A 22 -7.78 0.49 4.17
C PHE A 22 -8.29 1.08 5.49
N ALA A 23 -7.66 0.76 6.61
CA ALA A 23 -7.98 1.37 7.89
C ALA A 23 -7.52 2.82 7.97
N VAL A 24 -6.39 3.15 7.36
CA VAL A 24 -5.78 4.49 7.36
C VAL A 24 -6.17 5.27 6.11
N VAL A 25 -6.11 4.61 4.95
CA VAL A 25 -6.33 5.23 3.65
C VAL A 25 -7.66 4.75 3.09
N LYS A 26 -8.62 5.66 3.00
CA LYS A 26 -9.91 5.34 2.39
C LYS A 26 -9.76 5.36 0.87
N PRO A 27 -10.17 4.26 0.19
CA PRO A 27 -10.17 4.26 -1.26
C PRO A 27 -11.08 5.35 -1.83
N GLU A 28 -10.59 6.06 -2.82
CA GLU A 28 -11.33 7.05 -3.60
C GLU A 28 -11.64 6.48 -4.98
N ASN A 29 -12.73 6.93 -5.60
CA ASN A 29 -12.99 6.62 -6.98
C ASN A 29 -12.10 7.46 -7.89
N ALA A 30 -11.66 6.91 -9.02
CA ALA A 30 -10.96 7.71 -10.00
C ALA A 30 -11.82 8.89 -10.47
N PRO A 31 -11.24 10.08 -10.69
CA PRO A 31 -11.98 11.26 -11.16
C PRO A 31 -12.68 11.07 -12.51
N SER A 32 -12.17 10.17 -13.35
CA SER A 32 -12.78 9.75 -14.61
C SER A 32 -12.24 8.39 -15.03
N GLU A 33 -13.00 7.63 -15.84
CA GLU A 33 -12.59 6.32 -16.37
C GLU A 33 -11.32 6.39 -17.23
N ASP A 34 -11.10 7.49 -17.95
CA ASP A 34 -9.91 7.72 -18.76
C ASP A 34 -8.61 7.68 -17.94
N ARG A 35 -8.68 7.93 -16.62
CA ARG A 35 -7.53 7.91 -15.73
C ARG A 35 -6.95 6.52 -15.56
N TRP A 36 -7.76 5.49 -15.67
CA TRP A 36 -7.29 4.12 -15.62
C TRP A 36 -6.41 3.73 -16.83
N ILE A 37 -6.49 4.50 -17.93
CA ILE A 37 -5.69 4.27 -19.13
C ILE A 37 -4.50 5.24 -19.18
N ARG A 38 -4.72 6.52 -18.81
CA ARG A 38 -3.72 7.59 -18.96
C ARG A 38 -2.83 7.79 -17.74
N GLY A 39 -3.20 7.24 -16.58
CA GLY A 39 -2.54 7.47 -15.32
C GLY A 39 -3.03 8.72 -14.59
N PHE A 40 -2.42 8.99 -13.45
CA PHE A 40 -2.75 10.08 -12.55
C PHE A 40 -1.55 11.01 -12.41
N ALA A 41 -1.78 12.30 -12.38
CA ALA A 41 -0.82 13.30 -11.93
C ALA A 41 -1.31 13.85 -10.59
N GLN A 42 -0.45 13.88 -9.59
CA GLN A 42 -0.75 14.44 -8.28
C GLN A 42 0.13 15.65 -8.02
N GLU A 43 -0.51 16.69 -7.52
CA GLU A 43 0.13 17.90 -7.07
C GLU A 43 0.31 17.85 -5.55
N TRP A 44 1.53 18.09 -5.08
CA TRP A 44 1.83 18.22 -3.66
C TRP A 44 2.27 19.63 -3.34
N GLU A 45 1.65 20.23 -2.32
CA GLU A 45 2.06 21.54 -1.82
C GLU A 45 3.11 21.35 -0.73
N THR A 46 4.33 21.84 -0.99
CA THR A 46 5.36 21.96 0.04
C THR A 46 5.42 23.40 0.51
N THR A 47 5.03 23.67 1.74
CA THR A 47 5.16 25.00 2.34
C THR A 47 6.39 25.05 3.22
N VAL A 48 7.33 25.91 2.90
CA VAL A 48 8.43 26.26 3.79
C VAL A 48 7.97 27.43 4.66
N GLN A 49 7.80 27.22 5.97
CA GLN A 49 7.54 28.27 6.91
C GLN A 49 8.86 28.76 7.53
N GLU A 50 9.22 29.97 7.27
CA GLU A 50 10.24 30.67 8.04
C GLU A 50 9.59 31.50 9.15
N LEU A 51 10.01 31.30 10.38
CA LEU A 51 9.62 32.15 11.50
C LEU A 51 10.40 33.46 11.40
N LYS A 52 9.68 34.58 11.22
CA LYS A 52 10.24 35.91 11.24
C LYS A 52 10.11 36.54 12.63
N ASN A 53 11.14 37.22 13.09
CA ASN A 53 11.06 38.02 14.30
C ASN A 53 10.12 39.24 14.05
N TRP A 54 9.22 39.51 14.98
CA TRP A 54 8.28 40.63 14.88
C TRP A 54 9.00 42.00 14.76
N ASP A 55 10.22 42.11 15.31
CA ASP A 55 11.01 43.34 15.33
C ASP A 55 11.92 43.54 14.11
N ASP A 56 11.86 42.62 13.12
CA ASP A 56 12.70 42.72 11.93
C ASP A 56 12.14 43.76 10.96
N THR A 57 12.46 45.02 11.24
CA THR A 57 12.17 46.15 10.36
C THR A 57 13.16 46.27 9.20
N ASP A 58 14.16 45.38 9.13
CA ASP A 58 15.17 45.41 8.09
C ASP A 58 14.68 44.67 6.83
N SER A 59 14.13 45.45 5.92
CA SER A 59 13.54 44.96 4.66
C SER A 59 14.56 44.43 3.65
N THR A 60 15.84 44.36 4.00
CA THR A 60 16.92 44.00 3.07
C THR A 60 17.35 42.53 3.17
N SER A 61 16.98 41.82 4.23
CA SER A 61 17.23 40.37 4.38
C SER A 61 15.94 39.54 4.39
N GLY A 62 14.87 40.07 3.82
CA GLY A 62 13.63 39.34 3.66
C GLY A 62 13.83 38.12 2.76
N SER A 63 14.08 36.99 3.36
CA SER A 63 13.81 35.71 2.70
C SER A 63 12.37 35.77 2.24
N VAL A 64 12.16 35.93 0.95
CA VAL A 64 10.84 35.83 0.35
C VAL A 64 10.36 34.43 0.70
N VAL A 65 9.27 34.31 1.43
CA VAL A 65 8.53 33.05 1.47
C VAL A 65 8.16 32.77 0.04
N THR A 66 9.01 32.07 -0.66
CA THR A 66 8.68 31.50 -1.96
C THR A 66 7.52 30.58 -1.67
N GLY A 67 6.35 30.95 -2.15
CA GLY A 67 5.17 30.10 -2.06
C GLY A 67 5.57 28.70 -2.45
N GLY A 68 5.03 27.70 -1.75
CA GLY A 68 5.47 26.33 -1.83
C GLY A 68 5.70 25.89 -3.27
N VAL A 69 6.76 25.16 -3.48
CA VAL A 69 7.06 24.56 -4.79
C VAL A 69 6.00 23.48 -5.02
N ILE A 70 5.16 23.71 -6.00
CA ILE A 70 4.22 22.68 -6.47
C ILE A 70 5.05 21.65 -7.21
N ASN A 71 5.23 20.49 -6.62
CA ASN A 71 5.86 19.36 -7.29
C ASN A 71 4.78 18.55 -7.98
N TYR A 72 4.85 18.47 -9.30
CA TYR A 72 4.03 17.55 -10.06
C TYR A 72 4.72 16.19 -10.11
N TYR A 73 4.04 15.17 -9.61
CA TYR A 73 4.43 13.80 -9.89
C TYR A 73 3.68 13.38 -11.17
N ASP A 74 4.40 13.42 -12.28
CA ASP A 74 3.92 12.86 -13.53
C ASP A 74 3.96 11.34 -13.46
N ASP A 75 2.89 10.72 -13.98
CA ASP A 75 2.84 9.28 -14.29
C ASP A 75 2.68 8.28 -13.16
N ILE A 76 1.77 8.57 -12.20
CA ILE A 76 1.24 7.48 -11.38
C ILE A 76 0.40 6.58 -12.27
N LYS A 77 0.89 5.37 -12.53
CA LYS A 77 0.22 4.43 -13.42
C LYS A 77 -0.63 3.45 -12.64
N PRO A 78 -1.88 3.29 -13.03
CA PRO A 78 -2.75 2.28 -12.45
C PRO A 78 -2.26 0.87 -12.82
N PHE A 79 -2.65 -0.08 -12.00
CA PHE A 79 -2.45 -1.50 -12.22
C PHE A 79 -3.77 -2.25 -12.05
N PHE A 80 -3.80 -3.48 -12.54
CA PHE A 80 -4.97 -4.32 -12.42
C PHE A 80 -4.70 -5.47 -11.46
N ILE A 81 -5.65 -5.70 -10.55
CA ILE A 81 -5.69 -6.89 -9.71
C ILE A 81 -6.61 -7.87 -10.40
N GLU A 82 -6.08 -9.02 -10.75
CA GLU A 82 -6.79 -10.02 -11.53
C GLU A 82 -6.91 -11.33 -10.75
N LEU A 83 -8.08 -11.93 -10.81
CA LEU A 83 -8.32 -13.26 -10.32
C LEU A 83 -9.03 -14.07 -11.39
N GLU A 84 -8.45 -15.22 -11.72
CA GLU A 84 -8.96 -16.11 -12.75
C GLU A 84 -9.35 -17.46 -12.17
N GLU A 85 -10.45 -18.00 -12.63
CA GLU A 85 -10.88 -19.37 -12.35
C GLU A 85 -11.13 -20.14 -13.66
N THR A 86 -10.42 -21.24 -13.82
CA THR A 86 -10.61 -22.17 -14.95
C THR A 86 -11.25 -23.47 -14.45
N ARG A 87 -12.31 -23.93 -15.09
CA ARG A 87 -12.96 -25.21 -14.78
C ARG A 87 -13.65 -25.85 -15.98
N SER A 88 -13.84 -27.16 -15.87
CA SER A 88 -14.61 -27.94 -16.86
C SER A 88 -16.05 -27.43 -16.98
N ALA A 89 -16.53 -27.31 -18.21
CA ALA A 89 -17.89 -26.87 -18.55
C ALA A 89 -18.99 -27.77 -17.94
N LEU A 90 -18.70 -29.04 -17.69
CA LEU A 90 -19.67 -30.01 -17.13
C LEU A 90 -20.05 -29.73 -15.66
N SER A 91 -19.24 -28.94 -14.92
CA SER A 91 -19.50 -28.63 -13.52
C SER A 91 -19.88 -27.15 -13.31
N PHE A 92 -20.34 -26.46 -14.34
CA PHE A 92 -20.45 -25.03 -14.36
C PHE A 92 -21.81 -24.51 -13.89
N ASN A 93 -21.82 -23.80 -12.76
CA ASN A 93 -22.89 -22.89 -12.37
C ASN A 93 -22.33 -21.46 -12.38
N ALA A 94 -22.57 -20.73 -13.45
CA ALA A 94 -21.95 -19.43 -13.71
C ALA A 94 -22.26 -18.37 -12.64
N ILE A 95 -23.50 -18.32 -12.17
CA ILE A 95 -23.98 -17.27 -11.27
C ILE A 95 -23.27 -17.34 -9.91
N ASP A 96 -23.21 -18.52 -9.32
CA ASP A 96 -22.56 -18.70 -8.00
C ASP A 96 -21.06 -18.47 -8.06
N ARG A 97 -20.45 -18.69 -9.22
CA ARG A 97 -19.01 -18.53 -9.42
C ARG A 97 -18.60 -17.09 -9.59
N ILE A 98 -19.35 -16.32 -10.37
CA ILE A 98 -19.12 -14.88 -10.51
C ILE A 98 -19.19 -14.22 -9.14
N ALA A 99 -20.25 -14.47 -8.38
CA ALA A 99 -20.39 -13.92 -7.04
C ALA A 99 -19.26 -14.35 -6.08
N ARG A 100 -18.77 -15.59 -6.23
CA ARG A 100 -17.65 -16.09 -5.44
C ARG A 100 -16.35 -15.42 -5.84
N LEU A 101 -16.06 -15.32 -7.13
CA LEU A 101 -14.85 -14.72 -7.68
C LEU A 101 -14.78 -13.25 -7.28
N THR A 102 -15.88 -12.51 -7.41
CA THR A 102 -15.99 -11.10 -6.98
C THR A 102 -15.69 -10.96 -5.50
N ARG A 103 -16.28 -11.77 -4.63
CA ARG A 103 -16.00 -11.72 -3.18
C ARG A 103 -14.55 -12.07 -2.84
N GLN A 104 -13.95 -13.03 -3.55
CA GLN A 104 -12.56 -13.41 -3.34
C GLN A 104 -11.62 -12.27 -3.77
N LEU A 105 -11.87 -11.68 -4.93
CA LEU A 105 -11.10 -10.54 -5.42
C LEU A 105 -11.19 -9.34 -4.47
N ASP A 106 -12.39 -9.02 -4.00
CA ASP A 106 -12.60 -7.93 -3.04
C ASP A 106 -11.81 -8.16 -1.74
N GLY A 107 -11.90 -9.37 -1.17
CA GLY A 107 -11.16 -9.72 0.04
C GLY A 107 -9.63 -9.74 -0.12
N MET A 108 -9.12 -10.01 -1.32
CA MET A 108 -7.69 -10.06 -1.62
C MET A 108 -7.13 -8.68 -2.05
N THR A 109 -7.98 -7.75 -2.45
CA THR A 109 -7.61 -6.45 -3.01
C THR A 109 -6.62 -5.70 -2.12
N GLN A 110 -6.93 -5.55 -0.83
CA GLN A 110 -6.06 -4.82 0.10
C GLN A 110 -4.65 -5.42 0.14
N LYS A 111 -4.53 -6.73 0.26
CA LYS A 111 -3.22 -7.40 0.31
C LYS A 111 -2.41 -7.22 -0.97
N ALA A 112 -3.07 -7.23 -2.12
CA ALA A 112 -2.42 -7.01 -3.41
C ALA A 112 -1.90 -5.57 -3.53
N ILE A 113 -2.69 -4.58 -3.11
CA ILE A 113 -2.28 -3.16 -3.10
C ILE A 113 -1.15 -2.92 -2.11
N GLU A 114 -1.21 -3.50 -0.91
CA GLU A 114 -0.14 -3.41 0.09
C GLU A 114 1.17 -3.98 -0.44
N LYS A 115 1.11 -5.10 -1.17
CA LYS A 115 2.29 -5.70 -1.80
C LYS A 115 2.88 -4.79 -2.86
N GLU A 116 2.05 -4.23 -3.72
CA GLU A 116 2.49 -3.29 -4.75
C GLU A 116 3.10 -2.02 -4.15
N LEU A 117 2.45 -1.45 -3.13
CA LEU A 117 2.96 -0.28 -2.41
C LEU A 117 4.34 -0.54 -1.79
N TRP A 118 4.55 -1.74 -1.25
CA TRP A 118 5.81 -2.10 -0.61
C TRP A 118 6.92 -2.44 -1.60
N ASP A 119 6.66 -3.37 -2.49
CA ASP A 119 7.68 -4.00 -3.34
C ASP A 119 7.72 -3.42 -4.77
N GLY A 120 6.63 -2.84 -5.26
CA GLY A 120 6.51 -2.37 -6.64
C GLY A 120 6.63 -3.50 -7.68
N ASP A 121 6.27 -4.73 -7.31
CA ASP A 121 6.53 -5.95 -8.09
C ASP A 121 5.90 -5.97 -9.48
N VAL A 122 4.71 -5.39 -9.63
CA VAL A 122 3.97 -5.40 -10.91
C VAL A 122 4.70 -4.59 -11.98
N ARG A 123 5.65 -3.74 -11.58
CA ARG A 123 6.27 -2.74 -12.44
C ARG A 123 7.79 -2.80 -12.54
N LYS A 124 8.41 -3.67 -11.77
CA LYS A 124 9.86 -3.92 -11.90
C LYS A 124 10.14 -4.47 -13.30
N GLY A 125 10.74 -3.65 -14.15
CA GLY A 125 11.08 -4.00 -15.52
C GLY A 125 10.23 -3.38 -16.63
N GLU A 126 9.13 -2.71 -16.27
CA GLU A 126 8.35 -1.88 -17.18
C GLU A 126 8.86 -0.43 -17.12
N SER A 127 8.66 0.35 -18.17
CA SER A 127 9.08 1.77 -18.24
C SER A 127 8.23 2.70 -17.34
N HIS A 128 7.62 2.18 -16.27
CA HIS A 128 6.60 2.83 -15.47
C HIS A 128 6.92 2.68 -13.99
N ASP A 129 7.78 3.54 -13.47
CA ASP A 129 8.24 3.52 -12.09
C ASP A 129 7.31 4.29 -11.16
N ASN A 130 6.20 3.68 -10.73
CA ASN A 130 5.61 4.17 -9.49
C ASN A 130 6.58 3.89 -8.35
N LYS A 131 6.77 4.89 -7.50
CA LYS A 131 7.60 4.73 -6.32
C LYS A 131 6.98 3.70 -5.37
N SER A 132 7.81 2.77 -4.90
CA SER A 132 7.47 1.81 -3.87
C SER A 132 8.22 2.13 -2.58
N LEU A 133 7.77 1.56 -1.46
CA LEU A 133 8.46 1.77 -0.18
C LEU A 133 9.90 1.23 -0.21
N SER A 134 10.13 0.11 -0.91
CA SER A 134 11.45 -0.49 -1.05
C SER A 134 12.31 0.12 -2.18
N ASP A 135 11.91 1.25 -2.74
CA ASP A 135 12.70 1.96 -3.76
C ASP A 135 14.03 2.44 -3.18
N ALA A 136 15.07 2.43 -4.01
CA ALA A 136 16.43 2.87 -3.65
C ALA A 136 16.52 4.35 -3.21
N THR A 137 15.48 5.14 -3.49
CA THR A 137 15.42 6.57 -3.13
C THR A 137 15.03 6.80 -1.66
N ALA A 138 14.66 5.77 -0.91
CA ALA A 138 14.33 5.91 0.50
C ALA A 138 15.53 6.39 1.33
N THR A 139 15.33 7.40 2.14
CA THR A 139 16.34 7.92 3.06
C THR A 139 16.55 6.95 4.21
N LEU A 140 17.76 6.40 4.34
CA LEU A 140 18.11 5.46 5.37
C LEU A 140 18.28 6.13 6.73
N VAL A 141 17.41 5.81 7.67
CA VAL A 141 17.57 6.23 9.08
C VAL A 141 18.74 5.44 9.69
N ASN A 142 19.55 6.09 10.50
CA ASN A 142 20.75 5.51 11.11
C ASN A 142 21.68 4.83 10.07
N SER A 143 21.75 5.39 8.87
CA SER A 143 22.56 4.86 7.76
C SER A 143 22.31 3.37 7.45
N GLY A 144 21.09 2.89 7.68
CA GLY A 144 20.71 1.48 7.45
C GLY A 144 21.27 0.48 8.49
N THR A 145 21.88 0.96 9.57
CA THR A 145 22.29 0.09 10.68
C THR A 145 21.06 -0.41 11.42
N ALA A 146 21.01 -1.72 11.72
CA ALA A 146 19.89 -2.33 12.40
C ALA A 146 19.69 -1.75 13.81
N LEU A 147 18.44 -1.54 14.17
CA LEU A 147 17.99 -0.97 15.45
C LEU A 147 16.99 -1.93 16.11
N THR A 148 16.80 -1.81 17.42
CA THR A 148 15.63 -2.43 18.06
C THR A 148 14.36 -1.80 17.50
N ALA A 149 13.23 -2.51 17.50
CA ALA A 149 11.97 -2.03 16.96
C ALA A 149 11.55 -0.66 17.54
N GLN A 150 11.75 -0.46 18.85
CA GLN A 150 11.46 0.80 19.54
C GLN A 150 12.32 1.96 19.06
N LYS A 151 13.64 1.74 18.93
CA LYS A 151 14.55 2.78 18.45
C LYS A 151 14.28 3.13 17.00
N ALA A 152 13.98 2.13 16.17
CA ALA A 152 13.64 2.34 14.78
C ALA A 152 12.37 3.19 14.65
N LEU A 153 11.33 2.86 15.41
CA LEU A 153 10.09 3.65 15.44
C LEU A 153 10.35 5.09 15.91
N ALA A 154 11.07 5.28 17.01
CA ALA A 154 11.37 6.61 17.56
C ALA A 154 12.17 7.47 16.56
N GLN A 155 13.11 6.88 15.83
CA GLN A 155 13.88 7.61 14.82
C GLN A 155 13.06 7.91 13.55
N ILE A 156 12.18 7.03 13.12
CA ILE A 156 11.24 7.30 12.02
C ILE A 156 10.32 8.46 12.40
N GLU A 157 9.74 8.45 13.60
CA GLU A 157 8.89 9.54 14.11
C GLU A 157 9.64 10.89 14.13
N ALA A 158 10.85 10.89 14.66
CA ALA A 158 11.67 12.10 14.70
C ALA A 158 12.00 12.62 13.30
N ALA A 159 12.27 11.71 12.36
CA ALA A 159 12.58 12.08 10.98
C ALA A 159 11.34 12.55 10.21
N ILE A 160 10.16 11.95 10.44
CA ILE A 160 8.88 12.46 9.91
C ILE A 160 8.64 13.88 10.41
N ALA A 161 8.77 14.11 11.72
CA ALA A 161 8.59 15.44 12.31
C ALA A 161 9.57 16.49 11.77
N ALA A 162 10.79 16.09 11.44
CA ALA A 162 11.80 16.98 10.87
C ALA A 162 11.55 17.32 9.39
N GLN A 163 10.91 16.41 8.65
CA GLN A 163 10.63 16.59 7.22
C GLN A 163 9.21 17.10 6.94
N SER A 164 8.29 16.93 7.89
CA SER A 164 6.93 17.45 7.73
C SER A 164 6.91 18.97 7.74
N HIS A 165 6.27 19.57 6.74
CA HIS A 165 6.18 21.02 6.57
C HIS A 165 4.96 21.65 7.28
N GLY A 166 4.55 21.08 8.43
CA GLY A 166 3.59 21.75 9.31
C GLY A 166 2.11 21.50 9.05
N GLY A 167 1.72 20.29 8.76
CA GLY A 167 0.31 19.89 8.60
C GLY A 167 0.12 18.50 8.01
N GLU A 168 1.13 17.98 7.38
CA GLU A 168 1.12 16.63 6.84
C GLU A 168 1.37 15.62 7.96
N GLN A 169 0.40 14.77 8.18
CA GLN A 169 0.60 13.59 9.01
C GLN A 169 1.36 12.56 8.17
N GLY A 170 2.60 12.24 8.57
CA GLY A 170 3.29 11.09 8.03
C GLY A 170 2.51 9.80 8.31
N VAL A 171 2.84 8.75 7.61
CA VAL A 171 2.27 7.41 7.80
C VAL A 171 3.41 6.42 8.02
N ILE A 172 3.25 5.55 9.01
CA ILE A 172 4.24 4.51 9.29
C ILE A 172 3.75 3.18 8.75
N HIS A 173 4.60 2.49 8.03
CA HIS A 173 4.34 1.18 7.44
C HIS A 173 5.22 0.12 8.09
N MET A 174 4.60 -0.97 8.56
CA MET A 174 5.34 -2.07 9.17
C MET A 174 4.68 -3.43 8.94
N THR A 175 5.48 -4.47 9.11
CA THR A 175 5.02 -5.85 9.05
C THR A 175 4.39 -6.27 10.39
N ARG A 176 3.63 -7.37 10.39
CA ARG A 176 2.94 -7.87 11.59
C ARG A 176 3.87 -8.30 12.71
N ASP A 177 5.04 -8.85 12.38
CA ASP A 177 6.05 -9.29 13.34
C ASP A 177 6.67 -8.09 14.07
N VAL A 178 7.00 -7.01 13.36
CA VAL A 178 7.46 -5.76 13.97
C VAL A 178 6.38 -5.15 14.86
N ALA A 179 5.13 -5.10 14.37
CA ALA A 179 4.01 -4.58 15.14
C ALA A 179 3.76 -5.40 16.43
N ALA A 180 3.90 -6.73 16.37
CA ALA A 180 3.78 -7.60 17.54
C ALA A 180 4.83 -7.29 18.60
N LEU A 181 6.08 -7.04 18.22
CA LEU A 181 7.14 -6.60 19.15
C LEU A 181 6.81 -5.24 19.78
N LEU A 182 6.40 -4.27 18.98
CA LEU A 182 6.06 -2.93 19.46
C LEU A 182 4.85 -2.93 20.40
N SER A 183 3.87 -3.80 20.17
CA SER A 183 2.68 -3.91 21.01
C SER A 183 3.01 -4.34 22.46
N THR A 184 4.07 -5.11 22.66
CA THR A 184 4.53 -5.53 24.01
C THR A 184 5.04 -4.35 24.84
N THR A 185 5.42 -3.26 24.18
CA THR A 185 5.99 -2.07 24.81
C THR A 185 5.03 -0.89 24.85
N GLY A 186 3.80 -1.06 24.35
CA GLY A 186 2.80 -0.01 24.33
C GLY A 186 3.13 1.16 23.40
N GLN A 187 3.98 0.95 22.41
CA GLN A 187 4.39 2.01 21.45
C GLN A 187 3.34 2.31 20.38
N VAL A 188 2.43 1.37 20.11
CA VAL A 188 1.38 1.49 19.11
C VAL A 188 0.03 1.27 19.77
N PHE A 189 -0.85 2.23 19.71
CA PHE A 189 -2.16 2.21 20.39
C PHE A 189 -3.32 2.24 19.40
N LEU A 190 -4.42 1.59 19.81
CA LEU A 190 -5.71 1.78 19.15
C LEU A 190 -6.30 3.11 19.64
N HIS A 191 -6.80 3.94 18.73
CA HIS A 191 -7.44 5.19 19.13
C HIS A 191 -8.89 4.96 19.50
N ASP A 192 -9.29 5.35 20.73
CA ASP A 192 -10.59 5.05 21.33
C ASP A 192 -11.80 5.83 20.75
N GLU A 193 -11.58 6.87 19.97
CA GLU A 193 -12.64 7.78 19.53
C GLU A 193 -13.18 7.51 18.11
N GLY A 194 -13.44 6.24 17.79
CA GLY A 194 -14.10 5.88 16.52
C GLY A 194 -13.19 5.95 15.28
N ARG A 195 -11.90 5.95 15.47
CA ARG A 195 -10.94 5.77 14.39
C ARG A 195 -10.52 4.31 14.32
N ASP A 196 -10.79 3.67 13.21
CA ASP A 196 -10.51 2.25 12.99
C ASP A 196 -9.03 1.93 12.72
N HIS A 197 -8.09 2.83 13.04
CA HIS A 197 -6.68 2.66 12.76
C HIS A 197 -5.80 2.81 14.00
N LEU A 198 -4.63 2.17 13.95
CA LEU A 198 -3.59 2.32 14.95
C LEU A 198 -2.81 3.62 14.74
N GLN A 199 -2.35 4.21 15.82
CA GLN A 199 -1.47 5.37 15.78
C GLN A 199 -0.42 5.29 16.88
N THR A 200 0.68 6.00 16.68
CA THR A 200 1.71 6.19 17.71
C THR A 200 1.24 7.18 18.78
N LEU A 201 2.04 7.37 19.83
CA LEU A 201 1.80 8.41 20.84
C LEU A 201 1.77 9.82 20.24
N SER A 202 2.52 10.05 19.18
CA SER A 202 2.57 11.33 18.46
C SER A 202 1.34 11.56 17.58
N GLY A 203 0.46 10.56 17.45
CA GLY A 203 -0.70 10.62 16.58
C GLY A 203 -0.43 10.20 15.13
N THR A 204 0.77 9.73 14.80
CA THR A 204 1.11 9.25 13.45
C THR A 204 0.40 7.95 13.16
N PRO A 205 -0.42 7.87 12.09
CA PRO A 205 -1.10 6.64 11.69
C PRO A 205 -0.13 5.50 11.37
N VAL A 206 -0.50 4.28 11.74
CA VAL A 206 0.31 3.07 11.51
C VAL A 206 -0.46 2.07 10.68
N ILE A 207 0.13 1.61 9.59
CA ILE A 207 -0.38 0.56 8.72
C ILE A 207 0.40 -0.73 8.98
N ILE A 208 -0.33 -1.77 9.40
CA ILE A 208 0.20 -3.12 9.56
C ILE A 208 -0.26 -3.96 8.37
N GLY A 209 0.51 -3.92 7.29
CA GLY A 209 0.12 -4.57 6.05
C GLY A 209 0.23 -6.09 6.11
N SER A 210 -0.77 -6.78 5.57
CA SER A 210 -0.75 -8.23 5.35
C SER A 210 0.01 -8.60 4.07
N GLY A 211 0.18 -7.64 3.17
CA GLY A 211 0.93 -7.75 1.92
C GLY A 211 2.39 -7.28 2.03
N TYR A 212 2.80 -6.70 3.14
CA TYR A 212 4.15 -6.17 3.34
C TYR A 212 5.17 -7.30 3.51
N SER A 213 6.20 -7.30 2.67
CA SER A 213 7.27 -8.31 2.69
C SER A 213 8.28 -8.09 3.81
N GLY A 214 8.47 -6.85 4.24
CA GLY A 214 9.50 -6.45 5.20
C GLY A 214 10.88 -6.28 4.56
N THR A 215 10.97 -6.27 3.23
CA THR A 215 12.21 -5.95 2.48
C THR A 215 12.59 -4.49 2.67
N GLY A 216 13.89 -4.22 2.61
CA GLY A 216 14.45 -2.87 2.66
C GLY A 216 14.63 -2.26 1.28
N PRO A 217 15.12 -1.02 1.24
CA PRO A 217 15.37 -0.31 0.00
C PRO A 217 16.36 -1.04 -0.90
N ASP A 218 16.11 -1.01 -2.19
CA ASP A 218 16.96 -1.63 -3.21
C ASP A 218 18.42 -1.13 -3.10
N GLY A 219 19.36 -2.06 -3.06
CA GLY A 219 20.78 -1.75 -2.90
C GLY A 219 21.23 -1.47 -1.46
N ALA A 220 20.33 -1.38 -0.48
CA ALA A 220 20.71 -1.16 0.91
C ALA A 220 21.30 -2.43 1.54
N THR A 221 22.24 -2.25 2.48
CA THR A 221 22.80 -3.36 3.25
C THR A 221 21.72 -4.01 4.10
N GLY A 222 21.47 -5.31 3.89
CA GLY A 222 20.43 -6.05 4.59
C GLY A 222 19.03 -5.76 4.09
N ALA A 223 18.88 -5.34 2.83
CA ALA A 223 17.57 -5.13 2.19
C ALA A 223 16.71 -6.41 2.18
N THR A 224 17.33 -7.58 2.07
CA THR A 224 16.59 -8.86 2.12
C THR A 224 15.97 -9.08 3.50
N ALA A 225 14.65 -9.26 3.52
CA ALA A 225 13.94 -9.61 4.74
C ALA A 225 14.30 -11.03 5.22
N SER A 226 14.37 -11.22 6.53
CA SER A 226 14.60 -12.51 7.16
C SER A 226 13.79 -12.65 8.45
N ALA A 227 13.92 -13.76 9.16
CA ALA A 227 13.26 -13.96 10.45
C ALA A 227 13.73 -12.97 11.53
N THR A 228 14.96 -12.47 11.42
CA THR A 228 15.57 -11.54 12.38
C THR A 228 15.76 -10.13 11.84
N ASN A 229 15.47 -9.90 10.56
CA ASN A 229 15.71 -8.62 9.91
C ASN A 229 14.50 -8.19 9.10
N LYS A 230 13.93 -7.06 9.45
CA LYS A 230 12.82 -6.43 8.76
C LYS A 230 13.05 -4.93 8.62
N TRP A 231 12.23 -4.31 7.80
CA TRP A 231 12.26 -2.86 7.63
C TRP A 231 10.91 -2.26 7.99
N ILE A 232 10.94 -1.03 8.46
CA ILE A 232 9.79 -0.16 8.64
C ILE A 232 10.02 1.09 7.80
N TYR A 233 8.93 1.69 7.31
CA TYR A 233 8.99 2.89 6.51
C TYR A 233 8.15 3.99 7.10
N GLY A 234 8.60 5.24 6.90
CA GLY A 234 7.82 6.44 7.12
C GLY A 234 7.62 7.16 5.79
N THR A 235 6.39 7.53 5.49
CA THR A 235 6.05 8.26 4.27
C THR A 235 5.24 9.51 4.61
N GLY A 236 5.08 10.42 3.64
CA GLY A 236 4.02 11.41 3.69
C GLY A 236 2.64 10.78 3.47
N THR A 237 1.68 11.58 3.09
CA THR A 237 0.29 11.13 2.87
C THR A 237 0.23 10.06 1.78
N VAL A 238 -0.55 9.00 2.04
CA VAL A 238 -0.82 7.94 1.06
C VAL A 238 -2.18 8.18 0.42
N LYS A 239 -2.25 8.04 -0.90
CA LYS A 239 -3.48 8.11 -1.69
C LYS A 239 -3.74 6.79 -2.40
N LEU A 240 -5.02 6.44 -2.48
CA LEU A 240 -5.47 5.20 -3.09
C LEU A 240 -6.71 5.45 -3.94
N TYR A 241 -6.62 5.15 -5.22
CA TYR A 241 -7.77 5.06 -6.11
C TYR A 241 -8.11 3.60 -6.39
N LEU A 242 -9.39 3.30 -6.33
CA LEU A 242 -9.89 1.93 -6.50
C LEU A 242 -11.13 1.96 -7.40
N GLY A 243 -11.08 1.19 -8.47
CA GLY A 243 -12.23 1.03 -9.36
C GLY A 243 -13.14 -0.11 -8.95
N ASP A 244 -14.25 -0.23 -9.66
CA ASP A 244 -15.19 -1.31 -9.49
C ASP A 244 -14.60 -2.64 -9.98
N ILE A 245 -15.15 -3.74 -9.48
CA ILE A 245 -14.79 -5.07 -9.96
C ILE A 245 -15.59 -5.35 -11.23
N ASP A 246 -14.87 -5.51 -12.32
CA ASP A 246 -15.43 -5.96 -13.59
C ASP A 246 -15.20 -7.47 -13.77
N VAL A 247 -16.23 -8.17 -14.21
CA VAL A 247 -16.13 -9.60 -14.53
C VAL A 247 -16.15 -9.74 -16.04
N VAL A 248 -15.01 -9.99 -16.61
CA VAL A 248 -14.87 -10.27 -18.03
C VAL A 248 -15.35 -11.70 -18.27
N ASN A 249 -16.60 -11.80 -18.69
CA ASN A 249 -17.10 -13.00 -19.36
C ASN A 249 -16.67 -12.88 -20.82
N ASP A 250 -15.57 -13.49 -21.17
CA ASP A 250 -15.40 -13.82 -22.58
C ASP A 250 -16.66 -14.54 -23.03
N ASN A 251 -17.36 -13.99 -24.01
CA ASN A 251 -18.60 -14.56 -24.53
C ASN A 251 -18.51 -16.08 -24.49
N LEU A 252 -19.57 -16.73 -24.04
CA LEU A 252 -19.65 -18.19 -23.93
C LEU A 252 -19.11 -18.96 -25.17
N SER A 253 -19.03 -18.31 -26.32
CA SER A 253 -18.44 -18.81 -27.55
C SER A 253 -16.92 -18.65 -27.66
N GLN A 254 -16.30 -17.78 -26.83
CA GLN A 254 -14.85 -17.57 -26.80
C GLN A 254 -14.20 -18.10 -25.49
N ALA A 255 -15.03 -18.41 -24.50
CA ALA A 255 -14.59 -19.02 -23.25
C ALA A 255 -14.12 -20.49 -23.43
N TYR A 256 -14.32 -21.05 -24.59
CA TYR A 256 -13.77 -22.36 -24.95
C TYR A 256 -12.34 -22.13 -25.48
N ASP A 257 -11.35 -22.40 -24.65
CA ASP A 257 -10.00 -22.56 -25.15
C ASP A 257 -9.94 -23.84 -26.01
N VAL A 258 -10.03 -23.65 -27.33
CA VAL A 258 -10.03 -24.73 -28.29
C VAL A 258 -8.61 -25.31 -28.51
N SER A 259 -7.58 -24.73 -27.85
CA SER A 259 -6.18 -25.08 -28.11
C SER A 259 -5.71 -26.38 -27.45
N GLY A 260 -6.54 -27.00 -26.65
CA GLY A 260 -6.18 -28.30 -26.06
C GLY A 260 -7.34 -29.03 -25.46
N ASN A 261 -7.92 -29.97 -26.10
CA ASN A 261 -8.78 -31.07 -25.62
C ASN A 261 -9.64 -30.89 -24.33
N ALA A 262 -9.80 -29.68 -23.81
CA ALA A 262 -10.48 -29.37 -22.56
C ALA A 262 -11.63 -28.40 -22.85
N ASN A 263 -12.85 -28.84 -22.60
CA ASN A 263 -14.02 -27.97 -22.51
C ASN A 263 -13.96 -27.17 -21.21
N ASP A 264 -12.92 -26.37 -21.06
CA ASP A 264 -12.72 -25.56 -19.86
C ASP A 264 -13.28 -24.15 -20.08
N MET A 265 -14.04 -23.68 -19.09
CA MET A 265 -14.56 -22.31 -19.05
C MET A 265 -13.66 -21.46 -18.13
N ARG A 266 -13.26 -20.31 -18.64
CA ARG A 266 -12.42 -19.34 -17.95
C ARG A 266 -13.26 -18.11 -17.59
N ILE A 267 -13.25 -17.73 -16.32
CA ILE A 267 -13.88 -16.51 -15.84
C ILE A 267 -12.80 -15.67 -15.17
N LYS A 268 -12.77 -14.40 -15.48
CA LYS A 268 -11.80 -13.45 -15.02
C LYS A 268 -12.50 -12.29 -14.31
N ALA A 269 -12.09 -11.98 -13.09
CA ALA A 269 -12.49 -10.76 -12.40
C ALA A 269 -11.29 -9.81 -12.32
N ILE A 270 -11.49 -8.57 -12.65
CA ILE A 270 -10.44 -7.54 -12.74
C ILE A 270 -10.89 -6.34 -11.92
N ARG A 271 -9.95 -5.75 -11.18
CA ARG A 271 -10.15 -4.50 -10.46
C ARG A 271 -8.98 -3.54 -10.71
N PRO A 272 -9.22 -2.36 -11.27
CA PRO A 272 -8.18 -1.37 -11.41
C PRO A 272 -7.89 -0.70 -10.07
N ALA A 273 -6.62 -0.41 -9.81
CA ALA A 273 -6.15 0.28 -8.62
C ALA A 273 -4.96 1.19 -8.94
N ALA A 274 -4.81 2.26 -8.20
CA ALA A 274 -3.62 3.10 -8.20
C ALA A 274 -3.32 3.52 -6.77
N VAL A 275 -2.10 3.25 -6.31
CA VAL A 275 -1.63 3.62 -4.98
C VAL A 275 -0.31 4.37 -5.10
N TYR A 276 -0.17 5.43 -4.32
CA TYR A 276 1.04 6.24 -4.26
C TYR A 276 1.11 6.98 -2.93
N PHE A 277 2.29 7.49 -2.62
CA PHE A 277 2.54 8.26 -1.40
C PHE A 277 3.37 9.49 -1.71
N ASP A 278 3.26 10.49 -0.85
CA ASP A 278 4.10 11.67 -0.95
C ASP A 278 5.55 11.32 -0.63
N THR A 279 6.42 11.47 -1.63
CA THR A 279 7.83 11.11 -1.56
C THR A 279 8.70 12.20 -0.91
N SER A 280 8.13 13.35 -0.53
CA SER A 280 8.82 14.36 0.27
C SER A 280 9.27 13.78 1.60
N ILE A 281 8.51 12.83 2.14
CA ILE A 281 8.86 12.00 3.28
C ILE A 281 8.94 10.55 2.78
N HIS A 282 10.14 10.03 2.61
CA HIS A 282 10.38 8.64 2.27
C HIS A 282 11.57 8.10 3.07
N LEU A 283 11.27 7.51 4.20
CA LEU A 283 12.21 7.09 5.23
C LEU A 283 12.20 5.57 5.38
N ALA A 284 13.37 4.98 5.64
CA ALA A 284 13.49 3.55 5.87
C ALA A 284 14.38 3.28 7.09
N ALA A 285 13.93 2.47 8.03
CA ALA A 285 14.70 2.03 9.18
C ALA A 285 14.76 0.50 9.25
N ARG A 286 15.95 -0.02 9.46
CA ARG A 286 16.18 -1.45 9.62
C ARG A 286 15.94 -1.89 11.05
N VAL A 287 15.18 -2.95 11.25
CA VAL A 287 14.79 -3.50 12.56
C VAL A 287 15.44 -4.86 12.75
N ASP A 288 16.12 -5.02 13.89
CA ASP A 288 16.57 -6.32 14.39
C ASP A 288 15.48 -6.89 15.30
N LEU A 289 14.87 -7.99 14.89
CA LEU A 289 13.81 -8.68 15.65
C LEU A 289 14.37 -9.59 16.75
N SER A 290 15.69 -9.81 16.80
CA SER A 290 16.36 -10.63 17.79
C SER A 290 16.88 -9.83 19.00
N ALA A 291 16.81 -8.51 18.93
CA ALA A 291 17.37 -7.59 19.92
C ALA A 291 16.35 -7.14 20.98
#